data_b7d33695709d92065a8ebc7362b64914
#
_entry.id   b7d33695709d92065a8ebc7362b64914
#
_cell.length_a   1.000
_cell.length_b   1.000
_cell.length_c   1.000
_cell.angle_alpha   90.00
_cell.angle_beta   90.00
_cell.angle_gamma   90.00
#
_symmetry.space_group_name_H-M   'P 1'
#
loop_
_entity.id
_entity.type
_entity.pdbx_description
1 polymer ?
#
loop_
_entity_poly.entity_id
_entity_poly.type
_entity_poly.pdbx_seq_one_letter_code
_entity_poly.pdbx_strand_id
1 'polypeptide(L)'
;MRPQPKSGASDYVGSGKLRDRVALVTGGDSGIGRAVAVLYAKEGADIGVVYFNEHKDARETKRLVEAQGRKCILIAGDIGKENFCRAAVARTERELGGIDILVNNAAEQHPQKSITKITERQLERTFRTNIFAMFFLTKAIMPHFKNGGVIINTASVTAYQGSPELLDYSATKGAIIAFTRSLSQALAEKKIRVNAVAPGPIWTPLIPSTFPAKEVATFGSDTPLGRAGEPEEVATSFVFLASDDSAYMTGQVLHPNGGRVVNG
;
A
#
# COMPACT_ATOMS: atom_id res chain seq x y z
N MET A 1 9.36 17.98 2.35
CA MET A 1 8.79 17.99 1.00
C MET A 1 7.89 19.21 0.84
N ARG A 2 7.96 19.91 -0.27
CA ARG A 2 7.09 21.07 -0.59
C ARG A 2 6.71 21.01 -2.07
N PRO A 3 5.41 21.16 -2.45
CA PRO A 3 4.27 21.19 -1.52
C PRO A 3 4.12 19.91 -0.71
N GLN A 4 3.34 19.95 0.38
CA GLN A 4 3.01 18.74 1.14
C GLN A 4 2.08 17.85 0.31
N PRO A 5 2.25 16.52 0.32
CA PRO A 5 1.33 15.60 -0.33
C PRO A 5 -0.08 15.69 0.27
N LYS A 6 -1.09 15.67 -0.56
CA LYS A 6 -2.48 15.60 -0.11
C LYS A 6 -2.82 14.16 0.30
N SER A 7 -2.88 13.92 1.59
CA SER A 7 -3.17 12.60 2.17
C SER A 7 -4.22 12.65 3.30
N GLY A 8 -4.79 13.82 3.56
CA GLY A 8 -5.82 14.04 4.58
C GLY A 8 -7.25 13.92 4.05
N ALA A 9 -7.42 13.96 2.74
CA ALA A 9 -8.70 13.84 2.04
C ALA A 9 -9.80 14.73 2.65
N SER A 10 -9.53 16.05 2.79
CA SER A 10 -10.44 17.02 3.43
C SER A 10 -11.83 16.99 2.81
N ASP A 11 -11.91 16.86 1.50
CA ASP A 11 -13.14 16.96 0.72
C ASP A 11 -13.86 15.60 0.56
N TYR A 12 -13.25 14.51 1.02
CA TYR A 12 -13.86 13.19 0.97
C TYR A 12 -14.87 13.02 2.10
N VAL A 13 -16.10 12.73 1.75
CA VAL A 13 -17.18 12.41 2.70
C VAL A 13 -17.39 10.90 2.71
N GLY A 14 -17.14 10.26 3.85
CA GLY A 14 -17.36 8.83 4.02
C GLY A 14 -18.84 8.46 3.99
N SER A 15 -19.15 7.29 3.47
CA SER A 15 -20.52 6.74 3.39
C SER A 15 -20.71 5.50 4.29
N GLY A 16 -19.69 5.15 5.08
CA GLY A 16 -19.75 4.03 6.00
C GLY A 16 -19.52 2.66 5.35
N LYS A 17 -18.86 2.61 4.19
CA LYS A 17 -18.61 1.36 3.43
C LYS A 17 -17.73 0.35 4.19
N LEU A 18 -16.93 0.81 5.14
CA LEU A 18 -16.04 -0.01 5.94
C LEU A 18 -16.42 0.02 7.43
N ARG A 19 -17.69 0.32 7.73
CA ARG A 19 -18.18 0.39 9.12
C ARG A 19 -17.86 -0.90 9.87
N ASP A 20 -17.24 -0.72 11.06
CA ASP A 20 -16.87 -1.78 11.99
C ASP A 20 -15.86 -2.80 11.44
N ARG A 21 -15.18 -2.49 10.34
CA ARG A 21 -14.04 -3.24 9.82
C ARG A 21 -12.74 -2.83 10.51
N VAL A 22 -11.79 -3.75 10.53
CA VAL A 22 -10.43 -3.49 10.99
C VAL A 22 -9.45 -3.69 9.83
N ALA A 23 -8.64 -2.68 9.56
CA ALA A 23 -7.63 -2.72 8.50
C ALA A 23 -6.21 -2.66 9.07
N LEU A 24 -5.34 -3.54 8.58
CA LEU A 24 -3.90 -3.48 8.80
C LEU A 24 -3.22 -2.89 7.55
N VAL A 25 -2.60 -1.72 7.70
CA VAL A 25 -1.98 -0.98 6.58
C VAL A 25 -0.48 -0.87 6.80
N THR A 26 0.32 -1.44 5.90
CA THR A 26 1.78 -1.30 5.93
C THR A 26 2.25 -0.05 5.19
N GLY A 27 3.28 0.64 5.72
CA GLY A 27 3.69 1.95 5.22
C GLY A 27 2.57 3.00 5.39
N GLY A 28 1.77 2.86 6.45
CA GLY A 28 0.64 3.74 6.73
C GLY A 28 1.02 5.07 7.37
N ASP A 29 2.30 5.30 7.61
CA ASP A 29 2.84 6.52 8.21
C ASP A 29 2.81 7.73 7.27
N SER A 30 2.87 7.51 5.96
CA SER A 30 2.98 8.60 4.97
C SER A 30 2.40 8.23 3.60
N GLY A 31 2.42 9.17 2.66
CA GLY A 31 2.06 8.96 1.26
C GLY A 31 0.72 8.24 1.05
N ILE A 32 0.71 7.25 0.17
CA ILE A 32 -0.49 6.48 -0.18
C ILE A 32 -1.03 5.74 1.05
N GLY A 33 -0.16 5.12 1.85
CA GLY A 33 -0.59 4.36 3.04
C GLY A 33 -1.31 5.22 4.07
N ARG A 34 -0.83 6.46 4.32
CA ARG A 34 -1.54 7.43 5.17
C ARG A 34 -2.91 7.78 4.58
N ALA A 35 -2.97 8.09 3.28
CA ALA A 35 -4.23 8.44 2.64
C ALA A 35 -5.24 7.29 2.71
N VAL A 36 -4.80 6.05 2.51
CA VAL A 36 -5.64 4.84 2.68
C VAL A 36 -6.14 4.74 4.12
N ALA A 37 -5.26 4.88 5.12
CA ALA A 37 -5.64 4.81 6.53
C ALA A 37 -6.70 5.87 6.90
N VAL A 38 -6.54 7.11 6.41
CA VAL A 38 -7.48 8.20 6.65
C VAL A 38 -8.82 7.97 5.95
N LEU A 39 -8.82 7.55 4.67
CA LEU A 39 -10.06 7.26 3.95
C LEU A 39 -10.81 6.07 4.57
N TYR A 40 -10.09 5.02 4.97
CA TYR A 40 -10.71 3.88 5.66
C TYR A 40 -11.35 4.28 6.99
N ALA A 41 -10.69 5.17 7.74
CA ALA A 41 -11.27 5.72 8.96
C ALA A 41 -12.54 6.55 8.68
N LYS A 42 -12.54 7.37 7.63
CA LYS A 42 -13.73 8.10 7.17
C LYS A 42 -14.88 7.17 6.75
N GLU A 43 -14.54 5.98 6.22
CA GLU A 43 -15.52 4.93 5.90
C GLU A 43 -15.91 4.06 7.10
N GLY A 44 -15.36 4.32 8.29
CA GLY A 44 -15.77 3.69 9.54
C GLY A 44 -14.91 2.52 10.00
N ALA A 45 -13.70 2.33 9.46
CA ALA A 45 -12.77 1.29 9.87
C ALA A 45 -11.84 1.74 11.01
N ASP A 46 -11.44 0.80 11.87
CA ASP A 46 -10.33 0.94 12.81
C ASP A 46 -9.01 0.52 12.15
N ILE A 47 -7.90 1.16 12.48
CA ILE A 47 -6.67 1.08 11.69
C ILE A 47 -5.47 0.64 12.53
N GLY A 48 -4.80 -0.44 12.07
CA GLY A 48 -3.43 -0.78 12.45
C GLY A 48 -2.45 -0.20 11.44
N VAL A 49 -1.61 0.74 11.85
CA VAL A 49 -0.56 1.34 11.02
C VAL A 49 0.76 0.66 11.31
N VAL A 50 1.29 -0.08 10.33
CA VAL A 50 2.66 -0.63 10.39
C VAL A 50 3.60 0.29 9.63
N TYR A 51 4.72 0.65 10.25
CA TYR A 51 5.73 1.53 9.68
C TYR A 51 7.13 1.15 10.16
N PHE A 52 8.17 1.64 9.49
CA PHE A 52 9.53 1.26 9.84
C PHE A 52 10.04 2.06 11.07
N ASN A 53 10.34 3.34 10.92
CA ASN A 53 10.96 4.18 11.96
C ASN A 53 10.50 5.65 11.94
N GLU A 54 9.61 6.07 11.03
CA GLU A 54 9.13 7.45 10.89
C GLU A 54 8.05 7.78 11.94
N HIS A 55 8.44 7.78 13.23
CA HIS A 55 7.51 7.93 14.36
C HIS A 55 6.68 9.22 14.32
N LYS A 56 7.25 10.32 13.82
CA LYS A 56 6.53 11.61 13.72
C LYS A 56 5.39 11.51 12.72
N ASP A 57 5.67 10.95 11.56
CA ASP A 57 4.70 10.80 10.48
C ASP A 57 3.61 9.79 10.85
N ALA A 58 3.97 8.71 11.51
CA ALA A 58 3.01 7.74 12.03
C ALA A 58 2.06 8.35 13.07
N ARG A 59 2.57 9.19 13.99
CA ARG A 59 1.72 9.90 14.96
C ARG A 59 0.74 10.86 14.28
N GLU A 60 1.15 11.52 13.20
CA GLU A 60 0.25 12.38 12.43
C GLU A 60 -0.85 11.55 11.75
N THR A 61 -0.52 10.38 11.17
CA THR A 61 -1.53 9.47 10.62
C THR A 61 -2.51 9.03 11.71
N LYS A 62 -2.01 8.66 12.90
CA LYS A 62 -2.87 8.30 14.02
C LYS A 62 -3.82 9.44 14.41
N ARG A 63 -3.30 10.65 14.53
CA ARG A 63 -4.12 11.84 14.84
C ARG A 63 -5.24 12.06 13.82
N LEU A 64 -4.94 11.90 12.53
CA LEU A 64 -5.91 12.04 11.44
C LEU A 64 -7.00 10.96 11.45
N VAL A 65 -6.64 9.72 11.77
CA VAL A 65 -7.58 8.60 11.91
C VAL A 65 -8.47 8.81 13.15
N GLU A 66 -7.88 9.15 14.29
CA GLU A 66 -8.62 9.38 15.54
C GLU A 66 -9.57 10.60 15.45
N ALA A 67 -9.23 11.58 14.63
CA ALA A 67 -10.12 12.72 14.34
C ALA A 67 -11.40 12.31 13.58
N GLN A 68 -11.44 11.10 13.01
CA GLN A 68 -12.65 10.51 12.40
C GLN A 68 -13.46 9.66 13.42
N GLY A 69 -13.07 9.66 14.69
CA GLY A 69 -13.71 8.85 15.73
C GLY A 69 -13.36 7.37 15.69
N ARG A 70 -12.29 6.99 14.96
CA ARG A 70 -11.87 5.58 14.83
C ARG A 70 -10.59 5.32 15.63
N LYS A 71 -10.41 4.04 16.05
CA LYS A 71 -9.21 3.62 16.76
C LYS A 71 -8.02 3.51 15.80
N CYS A 72 -6.84 3.91 16.28
CA CYS A 72 -5.60 3.73 15.53
C CYS A 72 -4.47 3.25 16.44
N ILE A 73 -3.85 2.14 16.07
CA ILE A 73 -2.63 1.64 16.73
C ILE A 73 -1.41 1.81 15.82
N LEU A 74 -0.27 2.10 16.42
CA LEU A 74 1.01 2.29 15.72
C LEU A 74 1.95 1.14 16.02
N ILE A 75 2.47 0.48 14.98
CA ILE A 75 3.32 -0.70 15.09
C ILE A 75 4.62 -0.45 14.31
N ALA A 76 5.68 -0.07 15.03
CA ALA A 76 6.99 0.22 14.44
C ALA A 76 7.83 -1.04 14.29
N GLY A 77 8.45 -1.25 13.13
CA GLY A 77 9.41 -2.31 12.89
C GLY A 77 9.58 -2.72 11.43
N ASP A 78 10.44 -3.71 11.23
CA ASP A 78 10.85 -4.18 9.91
C ASP A 78 9.97 -5.36 9.44
N ILE A 79 9.11 -5.11 8.45
CA ILE A 79 8.26 -6.12 7.81
C ILE A 79 9.05 -7.17 7.01
N GLY A 80 10.32 -6.90 6.69
CA GLY A 80 11.21 -7.91 6.11
C GLY A 80 11.52 -9.07 7.07
N LYS A 81 11.08 -8.99 8.33
CA LYS A 81 11.26 -10.03 9.36
C LYS A 81 9.94 -10.74 9.64
N GLU A 82 9.85 -12.04 9.38
CA GLU A 82 8.62 -12.84 9.56
C GLU A 82 8.09 -12.77 11.00
N ASN A 83 8.98 -12.84 12.00
CA ASN A 83 8.58 -12.76 13.39
C ASN A 83 7.92 -11.42 13.74
N PHE A 84 8.40 -10.31 13.15
CA PHE A 84 7.77 -9.02 13.33
C PHE A 84 6.38 -8.99 12.68
N CYS A 85 6.21 -9.53 11.48
CA CYS A 85 4.92 -9.61 10.81
C CYS A 85 3.88 -10.38 11.63
N ARG A 86 4.27 -11.52 12.21
CA ARG A 86 3.41 -12.27 13.12
C ARG A 86 3.03 -11.48 14.37
N ALA A 87 3.99 -10.80 14.98
CA ALA A 87 3.73 -9.96 16.15
C ALA A 87 2.82 -8.77 15.83
N ALA A 88 2.98 -8.15 14.66
CA ALA A 88 2.16 -7.04 14.20
C ALA A 88 0.69 -7.46 13.99
N VAL A 89 0.46 -8.60 13.34
CA VAL A 89 -0.88 -9.18 13.17
C VAL A 89 -1.50 -9.52 14.52
N ALA A 90 -0.80 -10.25 15.38
CA ALA A 90 -1.30 -10.62 16.71
C ALA A 90 -1.61 -9.40 17.60
N ARG A 91 -0.81 -8.34 17.48
CA ARG A 91 -1.06 -7.09 18.20
C ARG A 91 -2.32 -6.38 17.68
N THR A 92 -2.52 -6.37 16.36
CA THR A 92 -3.72 -5.76 15.75
C THR A 92 -4.97 -6.49 16.19
N GLU A 93 -4.98 -7.81 16.11
CA GLU A 93 -6.10 -8.64 16.59
C GLU A 93 -6.42 -8.34 18.05
N ARG A 94 -5.42 -8.32 18.92
CA ARG A 94 -5.61 -8.11 20.36
C ARG A 94 -6.14 -6.70 20.70
N GLU A 95 -5.64 -5.67 20.03
CA GLU A 95 -5.93 -4.27 20.39
C GLU A 95 -7.15 -3.69 19.64
N LEU A 96 -7.47 -4.21 18.44
CA LEU A 96 -8.60 -3.74 17.64
C LEU A 96 -9.75 -4.75 17.55
N GLY A 97 -9.53 -6.00 18.00
CA GLY A 97 -10.59 -7.02 18.09
C GLY A 97 -10.81 -7.85 16.84
N GLY A 98 -10.00 -7.68 15.80
CA GLY A 98 -10.09 -8.45 14.55
C GLY A 98 -9.17 -7.87 13.47
N ILE A 99 -9.20 -8.50 12.28
CA ILE A 99 -8.62 -7.96 11.06
C ILE A 99 -9.47 -8.45 9.88
N ASP A 100 -10.03 -7.53 9.11
CA ASP A 100 -10.85 -7.82 7.93
C ASP A 100 -10.12 -7.48 6.62
N ILE A 101 -9.18 -6.52 6.68
CA ILE A 101 -8.51 -5.98 5.52
C ILE A 101 -7.00 -5.92 5.77
N LEU A 102 -6.22 -6.47 4.84
CA LEU A 102 -4.78 -6.30 4.77
C LEU A 102 -4.40 -5.43 3.58
N VAL A 103 -3.72 -4.32 3.84
CA VAL A 103 -3.14 -3.48 2.78
C VAL A 103 -1.61 -3.60 2.81
N ASN A 104 -1.07 -4.31 1.85
CA ASN A 104 0.37 -4.43 1.60
C ASN A 104 0.82 -3.24 0.75
N ASN A 105 1.20 -2.13 1.40
CA ASN A 105 1.58 -0.89 0.71
C ASN A 105 3.05 -0.50 0.93
N ALA A 106 3.65 -0.86 2.06
CA ALA A 106 5.05 -0.53 2.32
C ALA A 106 5.97 -1.04 1.21
N ALA A 107 6.86 -0.19 0.75
CA ALA A 107 7.86 -0.51 -0.26
C ALA A 107 9.09 0.38 -0.12
N GLU A 108 10.19 -0.07 -0.68
CA GLU A 108 11.41 0.72 -0.86
C GLU A 108 11.91 0.55 -2.30
N GLN A 109 12.68 1.55 -2.77
CA GLN A 109 13.30 1.57 -4.09
C GLN A 109 14.67 2.22 -4.03
N HIS A 110 15.61 1.72 -4.83
CA HIS A 110 17.01 2.15 -4.84
C HIS A 110 17.49 2.30 -6.28
N PRO A 111 17.47 3.51 -6.86
CA PRO A 111 17.87 3.73 -8.25
C PRO A 111 19.33 3.36 -8.49
N GLN A 112 19.57 2.70 -9.62
CA GLN A 112 20.91 2.37 -10.10
C GLN A 112 21.01 2.63 -11.59
N LYS A 113 22.09 3.29 -12.03
CA LYS A 113 22.33 3.59 -13.45
C LYS A 113 22.72 2.38 -14.29
N SER A 114 23.03 1.26 -13.67
CA SER A 114 23.43 0.03 -14.34
C SER A 114 23.10 -1.19 -13.47
N ILE A 115 22.70 -2.29 -14.11
CA ILE A 115 22.48 -3.58 -13.44
C ILE A 115 23.73 -4.04 -12.67
N THR A 116 24.94 -3.70 -13.15
CA THR A 116 26.20 -4.08 -12.51
C THR A 116 26.45 -3.36 -11.18
N LYS A 117 25.64 -2.33 -10.85
CA LYS A 117 25.70 -1.59 -9.59
C LYS A 117 24.70 -2.08 -8.54
N ILE A 118 23.78 -2.93 -8.94
CA ILE A 118 22.84 -3.55 -8.01
C ILE A 118 23.60 -4.63 -7.23
N THR A 119 23.81 -4.37 -5.94
CA THR A 119 24.48 -5.33 -5.06
C THR A 119 23.52 -6.41 -4.60
N GLU A 120 24.02 -7.60 -4.23
CA GLU A 120 23.24 -8.67 -3.61
C GLU A 120 22.45 -8.14 -2.40
N ARG A 121 23.09 -7.36 -1.54
CA ARG A 121 22.46 -6.74 -0.37
C ARG A 121 21.28 -5.83 -0.74
N GLN A 122 21.41 -5.00 -1.79
CA GLN A 122 20.32 -4.16 -2.28
C GLN A 122 19.17 -5.03 -2.80
N LEU A 123 19.49 -5.99 -3.65
CA LEU A 123 18.50 -6.89 -4.26
C LEU A 123 17.72 -7.65 -3.17
N GLU A 124 18.44 -8.28 -2.23
CA GLU A 124 17.82 -8.99 -1.11
C GLU A 124 16.93 -8.05 -0.28
N ARG A 125 17.40 -6.84 0.04
CA ARG A 125 16.64 -5.88 0.84
C ARG A 125 15.35 -5.44 0.12
N THR A 126 15.44 -5.10 -1.18
CA THR A 126 14.28 -4.70 -1.98
C THR A 126 13.24 -5.82 -2.04
N PHE A 127 13.66 -7.05 -2.31
CA PHE A 127 12.75 -8.21 -2.34
C PHE A 127 12.18 -8.54 -0.96
N ARG A 128 12.97 -8.40 0.09
CA ARG A 128 12.54 -8.69 1.45
C ARG A 128 11.42 -7.77 1.91
N THR A 129 11.56 -6.48 1.63
CA THR A 129 10.53 -5.49 1.96
C THR A 129 9.31 -5.59 1.04
N ASN A 130 9.56 -5.65 -0.29
CA ASN A 130 8.46 -5.50 -1.25
C ASN A 130 7.70 -6.81 -1.52
N ILE A 131 8.33 -7.98 -1.32
CA ILE A 131 7.75 -9.29 -1.64
C ILE A 131 7.66 -10.21 -0.44
N PHE A 132 8.77 -10.49 0.25
CA PHE A 132 8.75 -11.49 1.32
C PHE A 132 7.80 -11.06 2.45
N ALA A 133 7.75 -9.75 2.75
CA ALA A 133 6.82 -9.20 3.71
C ALA A 133 5.35 -9.52 3.39
N MET A 134 4.97 -9.49 2.10
CA MET A 134 3.61 -9.83 1.69
C MET A 134 3.26 -11.30 1.99
N PHE A 135 4.20 -12.22 1.74
CA PHE A 135 4.04 -13.61 2.13
C PHE A 135 3.92 -13.77 3.64
N PHE A 136 4.79 -13.10 4.42
CA PHE A 136 4.79 -13.20 5.86
C PHE A 136 3.50 -12.67 6.48
N LEU A 137 3.05 -11.49 6.05
CA LEU A 137 1.80 -10.89 6.53
C LEU A 137 0.58 -11.69 6.11
N THR A 138 0.51 -12.12 4.84
CA THR A 138 -0.59 -12.95 4.35
C THR A 138 -0.69 -14.25 5.14
N LYS A 139 0.43 -14.95 5.33
CA LYS A 139 0.47 -16.18 6.13
C LYS A 139 0.04 -15.93 7.57
N ALA A 140 0.50 -14.83 8.18
CA ALA A 140 0.16 -14.50 9.56
C ALA A 140 -1.32 -14.16 9.75
N ILE A 141 -1.95 -13.49 8.76
CA ILE A 141 -3.34 -13.02 8.86
C ILE A 141 -4.37 -14.13 8.58
N MET A 142 -3.99 -15.18 7.83
CA MET A 142 -4.93 -16.23 7.42
C MET A 142 -5.80 -16.82 8.54
N PRO A 143 -5.29 -17.10 9.77
CA PRO A 143 -6.12 -17.61 10.86
C PRO A 143 -7.16 -16.60 11.38
N HIS A 144 -7.03 -15.31 11.06
CA HIS A 144 -7.87 -14.23 11.55
C HIS A 144 -9.02 -13.88 10.58
N PHE A 145 -8.93 -14.28 9.31
CA PHE A 145 -9.99 -14.15 8.32
C PHE A 145 -11.08 -15.22 8.49
N LYS A 146 -11.95 -15.06 9.49
CA LYS A 146 -12.94 -16.07 9.89
C LYS A 146 -14.13 -16.19 8.91
N ASN A 147 -14.57 -15.10 8.33
CA ASN A 147 -15.76 -15.01 7.46
C ASN A 147 -15.46 -14.40 6.09
N GLY A 148 -14.27 -14.69 5.55
CA GLY A 148 -13.75 -14.00 4.39
C GLY A 148 -12.87 -12.82 4.80
N GLY A 149 -12.35 -12.09 3.82
CA GLY A 149 -11.46 -10.96 4.05
C GLY A 149 -11.02 -10.31 2.75
N VAL A 150 -10.27 -9.22 2.86
CA VAL A 150 -9.76 -8.51 1.71
C VAL A 150 -8.25 -8.27 1.84
N ILE A 151 -7.51 -8.60 0.79
CA ILE A 151 -6.09 -8.30 0.65
C ILE A 151 -5.92 -7.36 -0.54
N ILE A 152 -5.26 -6.22 -0.33
CA ILE A 152 -4.98 -5.27 -1.39
C ILE A 152 -3.47 -5.02 -1.43
N ASN A 153 -2.87 -5.31 -2.58
CA ASN A 153 -1.44 -5.19 -2.80
C ASN A 153 -1.11 -3.93 -3.61
N THR A 154 -0.11 -3.16 -3.19
CA THR A 154 0.34 -1.99 -3.94
C THR A 154 1.44 -2.39 -4.92
N ALA A 155 1.07 -2.53 -6.19
CA ALA A 155 1.97 -2.73 -7.32
C ALA A 155 2.54 -1.37 -7.81
N SER A 156 2.76 -1.21 -9.11
CA SER A 156 3.20 0.03 -9.76
C SER A 156 3.01 -0.09 -11.27
N VAL A 157 2.90 1.03 -11.96
CA VAL A 157 2.99 1.06 -13.43
C VAL A 157 4.31 0.47 -13.94
N THR A 158 5.39 0.52 -13.13
CA THR A 158 6.69 -0.08 -13.48
C THR A 158 6.65 -1.60 -13.60
N ALA A 159 5.61 -2.27 -13.08
CA ALA A 159 5.36 -3.69 -13.31
C ALA A 159 5.02 -4.00 -14.77
N TYR A 160 4.53 -3.04 -15.51
CA TYR A 160 4.07 -3.18 -16.90
C TYR A 160 5.03 -2.54 -17.89
N GLN A 161 5.48 -1.32 -17.64
CA GLN A 161 6.35 -0.58 -18.54
C GLN A 161 7.84 -0.70 -18.21
N GLY A 162 8.18 -1.22 -17.01
CA GLY A 162 9.55 -1.20 -16.50
C GLY A 162 10.01 0.18 -16.06
N SER A 163 11.25 0.25 -15.56
CA SER A 163 12.00 1.50 -15.30
C SER A 163 13.49 1.17 -15.38
N PRO A 164 14.28 1.85 -16.25
CA PRO A 164 15.68 1.49 -16.48
C PRO A 164 16.57 1.72 -15.25
N GLU A 165 16.21 2.60 -14.34
CA GLU A 165 16.98 2.87 -13.12
C GLU A 165 16.43 2.14 -11.88
N LEU A 166 15.28 1.45 -11.98
CA LEU A 166 14.61 0.76 -10.89
C LEU A 166 14.38 -0.72 -11.22
N LEU A 167 15.43 -1.43 -11.65
CA LEU A 167 15.31 -2.80 -12.15
C LEU A 167 14.79 -3.78 -11.08
N ASP A 168 15.40 -3.77 -9.89
CA ASP A 168 15.00 -4.61 -8.77
C ASP A 168 13.60 -4.24 -8.24
N TYR A 169 13.30 -2.97 -8.13
CA TYR A 169 11.97 -2.49 -7.77
C TYR A 169 10.91 -2.94 -8.78
N SER A 170 11.14 -2.70 -10.07
CA SER A 170 10.20 -3.10 -11.14
C SER A 170 9.96 -4.62 -11.15
N ALA A 171 11.03 -5.41 -10.93
CA ALA A 171 10.92 -6.86 -10.79
C ALA A 171 10.02 -7.24 -9.60
N THR A 172 10.18 -6.57 -8.43
CA THR A 172 9.28 -6.82 -7.29
C THR A 172 7.84 -6.44 -7.61
N LYS A 173 7.62 -5.35 -8.35
CA LYS A 173 6.25 -4.90 -8.70
C LYS A 173 5.57 -5.84 -9.71
N GLY A 174 6.33 -6.44 -10.63
CA GLY A 174 5.85 -7.55 -11.48
C GLY A 174 5.50 -8.80 -10.67
N ALA A 175 6.35 -9.17 -9.70
CA ALA A 175 6.09 -10.29 -8.81
C ALA A 175 4.82 -10.09 -7.97
N ILE A 176 4.49 -8.86 -7.56
CA ILE A 176 3.23 -8.53 -6.85
C ILE A 176 2.01 -8.85 -7.71
N ILE A 177 2.04 -8.56 -9.00
CA ILE A 177 0.93 -8.89 -9.91
C ILE A 177 0.71 -10.40 -9.98
N ALA A 178 1.79 -11.17 -10.19
CA ALA A 178 1.72 -12.63 -10.21
C ALA A 178 1.23 -13.21 -8.87
N PHE A 179 1.74 -12.69 -7.75
CA PHE A 179 1.31 -13.06 -6.40
C PHE A 179 -0.18 -12.79 -6.18
N THR A 180 -0.66 -11.61 -6.57
CA THR A 180 -2.06 -11.23 -6.47
C THR A 180 -2.97 -12.19 -7.22
N ARG A 181 -2.65 -12.49 -8.49
CA ARG A 181 -3.43 -13.41 -9.34
C ARG A 181 -3.45 -14.83 -8.78
N SER A 182 -2.29 -15.36 -8.38
CA SER A 182 -2.20 -16.70 -7.82
C SER A 182 -2.92 -16.83 -6.47
N LEU A 183 -2.72 -15.84 -5.59
CA LEU A 183 -3.31 -15.83 -4.26
C LEU A 183 -4.84 -15.69 -4.32
N SER A 184 -5.37 -14.90 -5.27
CA SER A 184 -6.80 -14.73 -5.46
C SER A 184 -7.52 -16.05 -5.78
N GLN A 185 -6.90 -16.87 -6.63
CA GLN A 185 -7.42 -18.20 -6.97
C GLN A 185 -7.33 -19.15 -5.77
N ALA A 186 -6.20 -19.18 -5.07
CA ALA A 186 -5.96 -20.04 -3.93
C ALA A 186 -6.89 -19.75 -2.73
N LEU A 187 -7.41 -18.53 -2.63
CA LEU A 187 -8.24 -18.10 -1.49
C LEU A 187 -9.72 -17.89 -1.83
N ALA A 188 -10.14 -18.12 -3.06
CA ALA A 188 -11.52 -17.89 -3.51
C ALA A 188 -12.55 -18.70 -2.71
N GLU A 189 -12.30 -19.98 -2.46
CA GLU A 189 -13.18 -20.85 -1.67
C GLU A 189 -13.35 -20.37 -0.21
N LYS A 190 -12.35 -19.64 0.31
CA LYS A 190 -12.39 -19.03 1.64
C LYS A 190 -13.10 -17.68 1.66
N LYS A 191 -13.68 -17.24 0.53
CA LYS A 191 -14.32 -15.93 0.36
C LYS A 191 -13.39 -14.76 0.65
N ILE A 192 -12.10 -14.93 0.38
CA ILE A 192 -11.09 -13.88 0.52
C ILE A 192 -10.80 -13.30 -0.86
N ARG A 193 -11.04 -12.00 -1.02
CA ARG A 193 -10.71 -11.28 -2.26
C ARG A 193 -9.29 -10.74 -2.20
N VAL A 194 -8.55 -10.90 -3.28
CA VAL A 194 -7.18 -10.41 -3.38
C VAL A 194 -7.04 -9.60 -4.67
N ASN A 195 -6.81 -8.31 -4.56
CA ASN A 195 -6.65 -7.41 -5.69
C ASN A 195 -5.40 -6.54 -5.53
N ALA A 196 -5.04 -5.78 -6.55
CA ALA A 196 -3.94 -4.85 -6.51
C ALA A 196 -4.34 -3.46 -7.02
N VAL A 197 -3.57 -2.47 -6.59
CA VAL A 197 -3.55 -1.13 -7.18
C VAL A 197 -2.14 -0.91 -7.74
N ALA A 198 -2.04 -0.46 -8.98
CA ALA A 198 -0.79 -0.13 -9.67
C ALA A 198 -0.76 1.39 -9.97
N PRO A 199 -0.32 2.22 -9.01
CA PRO A 199 -0.26 3.66 -9.20
C PRO A 199 0.76 4.06 -10.28
N GLY A 200 0.49 5.20 -10.93
CA GLY A 200 1.47 5.95 -11.70
C GLY A 200 2.40 6.78 -10.82
N PRO A 201 2.93 7.89 -11.34
CA PRO A 201 3.72 8.83 -10.57
C PRO A 201 2.83 9.56 -9.54
N ILE A 202 3.05 9.29 -8.26
CA ILE A 202 2.29 9.87 -7.14
C ILE A 202 3.22 10.69 -6.25
N TRP A 203 2.77 11.88 -5.89
CA TRP A 203 3.52 12.82 -5.07
C TRP A 203 3.58 12.35 -3.61
N THR A 204 4.62 11.58 -3.28
CA THR A 204 4.83 10.96 -1.95
C THR A 204 6.25 11.24 -1.44
N PRO A 205 6.51 11.09 -0.13
CA PRO A 205 7.86 11.23 0.44
C PRO A 205 8.90 10.28 -0.19
N LEU A 206 8.49 9.17 -0.77
CA LEU A 206 9.37 8.25 -1.48
C LEU A 206 10.10 8.94 -2.64
N ILE A 207 9.47 9.91 -3.30
CA ILE A 207 10.03 10.55 -4.49
C ILE A 207 11.25 11.41 -4.17
N PRO A 208 11.18 12.43 -3.30
CA PRO A 208 12.36 13.23 -2.97
C PRO A 208 13.42 12.50 -2.12
N SER A 209 13.05 11.37 -1.50
CA SER A 209 14.04 10.50 -0.83
C SER A 209 14.82 9.61 -1.81
N THR A 210 14.33 9.48 -3.04
CA THR A 210 14.88 8.56 -4.05
C THR A 210 15.58 9.32 -5.19
N PHE A 211 14.98 10.42 -5.69
CA PHE A 211 15.42 11.11 -6.89
C PHE A 211 16.04 12.48 -6.59
N PRO A 212 16.98 12.93 -7.43
CA PRO A 212 17.56 14.27 -7.31
C PRO A 212 16.52 15.36 -7.59
N ALA A 213 16.74 16.55 -7.03
CA ALA A 213 15.79 17.67 -7.08
C ALA A 213 15.33 18.05 -8.51
N LYS A 214 16.19 17.90 -9.51
CA LYS A 214 15.87 18.18 -10.92
C LYS A 214 14.78 17.24 -11.46
N GLU A 215 14.83 15.97 -11.13
CA GLU A 215 13.84 14.98 -11.54
C GLU A 215 12.53 15.13 -10.74
N VAL A 216 12.66 15.46 -9.45
CA VAL A 216 11.51 15.76 -8.59
C VAL A 216 10.70 16.94 -9.12
N ALA A 217 11.34 17.96 -9.68
CA ALA A 217 10.68 19.16 -10.19
C ALA A 217 9.74 18.90 -11.38
N THR A 218 10.02 17.86 -12.18
CA THR A 218 9.22 17.49 -13.36
C THR A 218 8.47 16.18 -13.17
N PHE A 219 8.44 15.65 -11.94
CA PHE A 219 7.85 14.35 -11.66
C PHE A 219 6.36 14.29 -12.03
N GLY A 220 6.01 13.36 -12.92
CA GLY A 220 4.64 13.14 -13.39
C GLY A 220 4.17 14.07 -14.52
N SER A 221 4.98 15.04 -14.96
CA SER A 221 4.61 15.95 -16.07
C SER A 221 4.47 15.23 -17.41
N ASP A 222 5.01 14.04 -17.55
CA ASP A 222 4.95 13.17 -18.74
C ASP A 222 3.72 12.26 -18.79
N THR A 223 2.82 12.35 -17.80
CA THR A 223 1.53 11.65 -17.86
C THR A 223 0.55 12.37 -18.78
N PRO A 224 -0.43 11.68 -19.38
CA PRO A 224 -1.50 12.35 -20.15
C PRO A 224 -2.22 13.46 -19.38
N LEU A 225 -2.39 13.32 -18.05
CA LEU A 225 -2.96 14.37 -17.21
C LEU A 225 -1.96 15.49 -16.85
N GLY A 226 -0.70 15.40 -17.28
CA GLY A 226 0.33 16.43 -17.17
C GLY A 226 0.84 16.72 -15.74
N ARG A 227 0.57 15.85 -14.78
CA ARG A 227 0.97 16.03 -13.37
C ARG A 227 1.16 14.71 -12.63
N ALA A 228 1.84 14.75 -11.52
CA ALA A 228 1.75 13.67 -10.55
C ALA A 228 0.36 13.61 -9.92
N GLY A 229 -0.11 12.42 -9.58
CA GLY A 229 -1.29 12.23 -8.75
C GLY A 229 -1.00 12.49 -7.27
N GLU A 230 -2.03 12.76 -6.50
CA GLU A 230 -1.94 12.89 -5.05
C GLU A 230 -2.27 11.55 -4.36
N PRO A 231 -1.71 11.27 -3.18
CA PRO A 231 -2.01 10.08 -2.41
C PRO A 231 -3.51 9.80 -2.22
N GLU A 232 -4.29 10.84 -1.94
CA GLU A 232 -5.74 10.72 -1.72
C GLU A 232 -6.52 10.33 -2.99
N GLU A 233 -6.02 10.70 -4.19
CA GLU A 233 -6.64 10.29 -5.46
C GLU A 233 -6.47 8.79 -5.70
N VAL A 234 -5.35 8.21 -5.25
CA VAL A 234 -5.08 6.76 -5.34
C VAL A 234 -5.85 5.99 -4.27
N ALA A 235 -5.98 6.55 -3.07
CA ALA A 235 -6.59 5.88 -1.92
C ALA A 235 -8.07 5.52 -2.14
N THR A 236 -8.78 6.24 -3.00
CA THR A 236 -10.17 5.91 -3.40
C THR A 236 -10.28 4.53 -4.05
N SER A 237 -9.26 4.11 -4.82
CA SER A 237 -9.20 2.75 -5.39
C SER A 237 -9.11 1.68 -4.30
N PHE A 238 -8.42 1.98 -3.21
CA PHE A 238 -8.33 1.06 -2.07
C PHE A 238 -9.66 0.98 -1.31
N VAL A 239 -10.39 2.09 -1.14
CA VAL A 239 -11.75 2.07 -0.56
C VAL A 239 -12.67 1.19 -1.40
N PHE A 240 -12.70 1.39 -2.72
CA PHE A 240 -13.49 0.57 -3.63
C PHE A 240 -13.15 -0.92 -3.50
N LEU A 241 -11.86 -1.29 -3.55
CA LEU A 241 -11.44 -2.68 -3.46
C LEU A 241 -11.68 -3.30 -2.07
N ALA A 242 -11.69 -2.51 -1.01
CA ALA A 242 -11.96 -2.99 0.35
C ALA A 242 -13.45 -3.20 0.62
N SER A 243 -14.31 -2.46 -0.07
CA SER A 243 -15.77 -2.46 0.15
C SER A 243 -16.50 -3.53 -0.65
N ASP A 244 -17.80 -3.66 -0.37
CA ASP A 244 -18.69 -4.56 -1.10
C ASP A 244 -18.99 -4.06 -2.53
N ASP A 245 -18.67 -2.82 -2.87
CA ASP A 245 -18.75 -2.30 -4.24
C ASP A 245 -17.91 -3.13 -5.23
N SER A 246 -16.88 -3.82 -4.74
CA SER A 246 -16.02 -4.72 -5.51
C SER A 246 -16.22 -6.21 -5.17
N ALA A 247 -17.41 -6.60 -4.68
CA ALA A 247 -17.69 -7.97 -4.24
C ALA A 247 -17.43 -9.03 -5.32
N TYR A 248 -17.59 -8.68 -6.61
CA TYR A 248 -17.34 -9.59 -7.73
C TYR A 248 -15.95 -9.41 -8.36
N MET A 249 -14.98 -8.82 -7.62
CA MET A 249 -13.62 -8.59 -8.08
C MET A 249 -12.58 -9.30 -7.22
N THR A 250 -11.83 -10.20 -7.85
CA THR A 250 -10.62 -10.80 -7.27
C THR A 250 -9.58 -11.06 -8.36
N GLY A 251 -8.30 -10.99 -8.06
CA GLY A 251 -7.21 -11.15 -9.01
C GLY A 251 -7.00 -9.97 -9.96
N GLN A 252 -7.67 -8.84 -9.74
CA GLN A 252 -7.67 -7.68 -10.63
C GLN A 252 -6.70 -6.60 -10.16
N VAL A 253 -6.33 -5.70 -11.10
CA VAL A 253 -5.44 -4.57 -10.84
C VAL A 253 -6.11 -3.28 -11.32
N LEU A 254 -6.20 -2.28 -10.43
CA LEU A 254 -6.63 -0.94 -10.78
C LEU A 254 -5.42 -0.04 -11.07
N HIS A 255 -5.53 0.83 -12.06
CA HIS A 255 -4.44 1.66 -12.56
C HIS A 255 -4.70 3.17 -12.44
N PRO A 256 -4.69 3.77 -11.23
CA PRO A 256 -4.72 5.22 -11.07
C PRO A 256 -3.34 5.81 -11.45
N ASN A 257 -3.10 6.08 -12.74
CA ASN A 257 -1.77 6.31 -13.30
C ASN A 257 -1.64 7.58 -14.17
N GLY A 258 -2.65 8.46 -14.13
CA GLY A 258 -2.62 9.71 -14.91
C GLY A 258 -2.90 9.53 -16.39
N GLY A 259 -3.51 8.41 -16.81
CA GLY A 259 -3.96 8.15 -18.17
C GLY A 259 -3.03 7.30 -19.04
N ARG A 260 -1.95 6.74 -18.47
CA ARG A 260 -1.10 5.80 -19.21
C ARG A 260 -1.86 4.49 -19.48
N VAL A 261 -1.95 4.10 -20.76
CA VAL A 261 -2.55 2.82 -21.13
C VAL A 261 -1.59 1.69 -20.73
N VAL A 262 -2.13 0.71 -20.02
CA VAL A 262 -1.40 -0.52 -19.64
C VAL A 262 -2.21 -1.72 -20.07
N ASN A 263 -1.56 -2.64 -20.78
CA ASN A 263 -2.12 -3.93 -21.16
C ASN A 263 -1.56 -4.97 -20.17
N GLY A 264 -2.42 -5.59 -19.39
CA GLY A 264 -2.01 -6.50 -18.33
C GLY A 264 -2.44 -7.94 -18.52
#